data_f0cdcf7fb1dc5d9a7739a612337ddbf2
#
_entry.id   f0cdcf7fb1dc5d9a7739a612337ddbf2
#
_cell.length_a   1.000
_cell.length_b   1.000
_cell.length_c   1.000
_cell.angle_alpha   90.00
_cell.angle_beta   90.00
_cell.angle_gamma   90.00
#
_symmetry.space_group_name_H-M   'P 1'
#
loop_
_entity.id
_entity.type
_entity.pdbx_description
1 polymer ?
#
loop_
_entity_poly.entity_id
_entity_poly.type
_entity_poly.pdbx_seq_one_letter_code
_entity_poly.pdbx_strand_id
1 'polypeptide(L)'
;MISRRQFLRSAALGASAFGVGLALHDLSPGSYTEDFVTEHFTARIPGLPPAFDGYRIGFLTDIHLSTWVPRAWIERALEVFVRSRVDVLLLGGDYILVQELSLWNDWGIVRNPEFANMPKKDAIPAIYTSFAELVSRYTFPDGIIGVVGNHDHWNKFPLFESIMRGYPALQMLVNREVLIRRGEQELCIFGVDDYLTGLPTTPPPRQLADGKAKRLVLSHNPDYISALLRHPQHEFSLALCGHTHGGQVVLPLVGPVAAQVVDRRFVAGMQAVQGQRLVYTSRGLGVVGLPFRVNCPAEISICQLALA
;
A
#
# COMPACT_ATOMS: atom_id res chain seq x y z
N MET A 1 -13.03 4.47 17.25
CA MET A 1 -11.78 3.68 17.09
C MET A 1 -12.10 2.21 17.31
N ILE A 2 -11.89 1.41 16.29
CA ILE A 2 -12.09 -0.06 16.38
C ILE A 2 -10.81 -0.63 17.00
N SER A 3 -10.92 -1.36 18.10
CA SER A 3 -9.76 -1.97 18.75
C SER A 3 -9.25 -3.17 17.94
N ARG A 4 -7.93 -3.50 18.07
CA ARG A 4 -7.31 -4.70 17.46
C ARG A 4 -8.14 -5.98 17.69
N ARG A 5 -8.77 -6.12 18.87
CA ARG A 5 -9.66 -7.25 19.18
C ARG A 5 -10.96 -7.23 18.41
N GLN A 6 -11.54 -6.05 18.17
CA GLN A 6 -12.76 -5.92 17.37
C GLN A 6 -12.47 -6.22 15.90
N PHE A 7 -11.32 -5.76 15.40
CA PHE A 7 -10.82 -6.05 14.07
C PHE A 7 -10.64 -7.57 13.82
N LEU A 8 -9.93 -8.24 14.71
CA LEU A 8 -9.70 -9.69 14.61
C LEU A 8 -11.00 -10.51 14.78
N ARG A 9 -11.95 -10.03 15.61
CA ARG A 9 -13.26 -10.66 15.75
C ARG A 9 -14.13 -10.49 14.50
N SER A 10 -14.09 -9.34 13.84
CA SER A 10 -14.84 -9.12 12.60
C SER A 10 -14.29 -9.98 11.45
N ALA A 11 -12.97 -10.14 11.37
CA ALA A 11 -12.33 -11.03 10.41
C ALA A 11 -12.65 -12.52 10.68
N ALA A 12 -12.65 -12.92 11.96
CA ALA A 12 -12.98 -14.29 12.36
C ALA A 12 -14.48 -14.63 12.21
N LEU A 13 -15.37 -13.68 12.49
CA LEU A 13 -16.82 -13.86 12.33
C LEU A 13 -17.25 -13.92 10.86
N GLY A 14 -16.56 -13.22 9.97
CA GLY A 14 -16.76 -13.34 8.52
C GLY A 14 -16.41 -14.75 7.99
N ALA A 15 -15.41 -15.40 8.56
CA ALA A 15 -14.99 -16.74 8.18
C ALA A 15 -15.92 -17.85 8.73
N SER A 16 -16.55 -17.63 9.90
CA SER A 16 -17.40 -18.64 10.56
C SER A 16 -18.87 -18.65 10.09
N ALA A 17 -19.33 -17.61 9.39
CA ALA A 17 -20.75 -17.50 8.96
C ALA A 17 -21.04 -18.13 7.59
N PHE A 18 -20.04 -18.60 6.87
CA PHE A 18 -20.22 -19.18 5.54
C PHE A 18 -19.84 -20.66 5.46
N GLY A 19 -20.65 -21.51 6.09
CA GLY A 19 -20.76 -22.93 5.72
C GLY A 19 -21.48 -23.08 4.36
N VAL A 20 -21.04 -22.33 3.35
CA VAL A 20 -21.52 -22.54 1.98
C VAL A 20 -20.50 -23.44 1.29
N GLY A 21 -20.92 -24.62 0.88
CA GLY A 21 -20.20 -25.52 0.00
C GLY A 21 -19.95 -24.86 -1.36
N LEU A 22 -19.08 -23.87 -1.39
CA LEU A 22 -18.42 -23.46 -2.61
C LEU A 22 -17.59 -24.67 -3.06
N ALA A 23 -17.76 -25.03 -4.29
CA ALA A 23 -16.93 -26.06 -4.92
C ALA A 23 -15.45 -25.64 -4.76
N LEU A 24 -14.83 -26.20 -3.72
CA LEU A 24 -13.42 -26.00 -3.35
C LEU A 24 -12.46 -26.63 -4.37
N HIS A 25 -12.94 -26.89 -5.59
CA HIS A 25 -12.22 -27.66 -6.60
C HIS A 25 -10.97 -26.95 -7.13
N ASP A 26 -10.83 -25.63 -6.90
CA ASP A 26 -9.63 -24.84 -7.31
C ASP A 26 -8.89 -24.19 -6.14
N LEU A 27 -9.20 -24.52 -4.90
CA LEU A 27 -8.51 -24.02 -3.73
C LEU A 27 -7.27 -24.84 -3.38
N SER A 28 -6.42 -25.15 -4.36
CA SER A 28 -5.08 -25.63 -4.01
C SER A 28 -4.31 -24.49 -3.33
N PRO A 29 -3.69 -24.72 -2.15
CA PRO A 29 -2.95 -23.68 -1.43
C PRO A 29 -1.83 -22.99 -2.23
N GLY A 30 -1.48 -23.52 -3.40
CA GLY A 30 -0.46 -23.00 -4.30
C GLY A 30 -0.91 -21.94 -5.30
N SER A 31 -2.19 -21.89 -5.69
CA SER A 31 -2.62 -21.10 -6.86
C SER A 31 -2.94 -19.63 -6.57
N TYR A 32 -3.10 -19.22 -5.31
CA TYR A 32 -3.74 -17.94 -4.98
C TYR A 32 -2.81 -16.76 -4.73
N THR A 33 -1.50 -16.98 -4.66
CA THR A 33 -0.51 -15.92 -4.43
C THR A 33 0.69 -16.00 -5.36
N GLU A 34 0.67 -16.86 -6.38
CA GLU A 34 1.81 -16.99 -7.29
C GLU A 34 1.84 -15.93 -8.36
N ASP A 35 0.74 -15.17 -8.53
CA ASP A 35 0.66 -14.14 -9.54
C ASP A 35 -0.03 -12.87 -9.02
N PHE A 36 0.49 -11.73 -9.45
CA PHE A 36 -0.12 -10.43 -9.27
C PHE A 36 -0.40 -9.81 -10.63
N VAL A 37 -1.40 -8.97 -10.69
CA VAL A 37 -1.65 -8.15 -11.88
C VAL A 37 -0.87 -6.85 -11.80
N THR A 38 -0.44 -6.35 -12.94
CA THR A 38 0.13 -5.01 -13.06
C THR A 38 -0.97 -4.09 -13.60
N GLU A 39 -1.49 -3.22 -12.75
CA GLU A 39 -2.46 -2.21 -13.14
C GLU A 39 -1.74 -1.01 -13.76
N HIS A 40 -2.15 -0.64 -14.95
CA HIS A 40 -1.65 0.54 -15.65
C HIS A 40 -2.75 1.57 -15.77
N PHE A 41 -2.50 2.79 -15.30
CA PHE A 41 -3.46 3.88 -15.46
C PHE A 41 -2.78 5.22 -15.69
N THR A 42 -3.54 6.13 -16.28
CA THR A 42 -3.10 7.51 -16.51
C THR A 42 -3.88 8.47 -15.59
N ALA A 43 -3.17 9.21 -14.78
CA ALA A 43 -3.73 10.29 -13.98
C ALA A 43 -3.62 11.61 -14.76
N ARG A 44 -4.75 12.07 -15.32
CA ARG A 44 -4.82 13.37 -15.97
C ARG A 44 -5.01 14.46 -14.94
N ILE A 45 -4.02 15.33 -14.81
CA ILE A 45 -3.97 16.36 -13.76
C ILE A 45 -4.07 17.74 -14.38
N PRO A 46 -5.16 18.49 -14.11
CA PRO A 46 -5.28 19.87 -14.55
C PRO A 46 -4.12 20.73 -14.01
N GLY A 47 -3.45 21.41 -14.94
CA GLY A 47 -2.30 22.26 -14.62
C GLY A 47 -1.09 21.50 -14.09
N LEU A 48 -0.92 20.23 -14.46
CA LEU A 48 0.34 19.48 -14.23
C LEU A 48 1.48 20.28 -14.85
N PRO A 49 2.59 20.50 -14.13
CA PRO A 49 3.75 21.15 -14.75
C PRO A 49 4.26 20.31 -15.93
N PRO A 50 4.49 20.91 -17.12
CA PRO A 50 4.85 20.19 -18.34
C PRO A 50 6.04 19.24 -18.23
N ALA A 51 6.99 19.53 -17.33
CA ALA A 51 8.14 18.66 -17.09
C ALA A 51 7.77 17.30 -16.46
N PHE A 52 6.54 17.15 -15.98
CA PHE A 52 6.01 15.92 -15.40
C PHE A 52 4.97 15.23 -16.30
N ASP A 53 4.75 15.73 -17.53
CA ASP A 53 3.94 15.00 -18.50
C ASP A 53 4.66 13.71 -18.92
N GLY A 54 3.96 12.59 -18.78
CA GLY A 54 4.56 11.26 -18.99
C GLY A 54 5.32 10.68 -17.79
N TYR A 55 5.42 11.41 -16.66
CA TYR A 55 6.09 10.94 -15.44
C TYR A 55 5.46 9.65 -14.91
N ARG A 56 6.29 8.65 -14.63
CA ARG A 56 5.85 7.31 -14.25
C ARG A 56 6.11 7.02 -12.79
N ILE A 57 5.05 6.66 -12.08
CA ILE A 57 5.08 6.30 -10.67
C ILE A 57 4.82 4.80 -10.56
N GLY A 58 5.76 4.04 -9.97
CA GLY A 58 5.48 2.71 -9.46
C GLY A 58 4.84 2.83 -8.08
N PHE A 59 3.78 2.07 -7.83
CA PHE A 59 3.14 2.06 -6.52
C PHE A 59 2.99 0.63 -6.01
N LEU A 60 3.56 0.38 -4.83
CA LEU A 60 3.59 -0.91 -4.15
C LEU A 60 3.15 -0.71 -2.70
N THR A 61 2.13 -1.43 -2.25
CA THR A 61 1.56 -1.30 -0.91
C THR A 61 1.09 -2.64 -0.38
N ASP A 62 0.85 -2.71 0.93
CA ASP A 62 0.31 -3.90 1.59
C ASP A 62 1.10 -5.15 1.22
N ILE A 63 2.41 -5.04 1.38
CA ILE A 63 3.36 -6.07 0.97
C ILE A 63 3.25 -7.28 1.88
N HIS A 64 3.14 -7.04 3.19
CA HIS A 64 2.98 -8.08 4.20
C HIS A 64 4.00 -9.21 4.08
N LEU A 65 5.29 -8.86 3.85
CA LEU A 65 6.37 -9.84 3.88
C LEU A 65 6.27 -10.68 5.16
N SER A 66 6.16 -11.99 5.00
CA SER A 66 5.82 -12.91 6.09
C SER A 66 6.15 -14.35 5.72
N THR A 67 5.72 -15.30 6.52
CA THR A 67 5.72 -16.71 6.16
C THR A 67 4.82 -17.04 4.95
N TRP A 68 3.84 -16.20 4.66
CA TRP A 68 2.88 -16.41 3.56
C TRP A 68 3.26 -15.68 2.28
N VAL A 69 3.91 -14.53 2.38
CA VAL A 69 4.34 -13.72 1.25
C VAL A 69 5.86 -13.84 1.11
N PRO A 70 6.36 -14.57 0.10
CA PRO A 70 7.78 -14.81 -0.05
C PRO A 70 8.51 -13.60 -0.63
N ARG A 71 9.76 -13.44 -0.24
CA ARG A 71 10.67 -12.41 -0.73
C ARG A 71 10.77 -12.38 -2.26
N ALA A 72 10.84 -13.56 -2.90
CA ALA A 72 10.92 -13.67 -4.36
C ALA A 72 9.73 -13.01 -5.08
N TRP A 73 8.57 -12.94 -4.44
CA TRP A 73 7.40 -12.30 -5.01
C TRP A 73 7.55 -10.77 -5.06
N ILE A 74 8.11 -10.19 -3.99
CA ILE A 74 8.44 -8.77 -3.95
C ILE A 74 9.54 -8.45 -4.98
N GLU A 75 10.54 -9.31 -5.11
CA GLU A 75 11.60 -9.21 -6.12
C GLU A 75 11.02 -9.10 -7.52
N ARG A 76 10.12 -10.01 -7.90
CA ARG A 76 9.43 -9.96 -9.20
C ARG A 76 8.66 -8.66 -9.43
N ALA A 77 7.99 -8.16 -8.38
CA ALA A 77 7.28 -6.86 -8.45
C ALA A 77 8.25 -5.71 -8.72
N LEU A 78 9.38 -5.66 -8.01
CA LEU A 78 10.41 -4.63 -8.20
C LEU A 78 11.02 -4.69 -9.60
N GLU A 79 11.27 -5.89 -10.14
CA GLU A 79 11.75 -6.07 -11.50
C GLU A 79 10.75 -5.56 -12.56
N VAL A 80 9.45 -5.69 -12.33
CA VAL A 80 8.43 -5.11 -13.22
C VAL A 80 8.56 -3.58 -13.23
N PHE A 81 8.74 -2.93 -12.09
CA PHE A 81 8.94 -1.47 -12.04
C PHE A 81 10.20 -1.03 -12.78
N VAL A 82 11.31 -1.75 -12.63
CA VAL A 82 12.56 -1.47 -13.36
C VAL A 82 12.34 -1.60 -14.87
N ARG A 83 11.75 -2.70 -15.33
CA ARG A 83 11.44 -2.91 -16.75
C ARG A 83 10.49 -1.86 -17.30
N SER A 84 9.56 -1.38 -16.49
CA SER A 84 8.59 -0.34 -16.85
C SER A 84 9.17 1.07 -16.79
N ARG A 85 10.44 1.21 -16.38
CA ARG A 85 11.14 2.50 -16.29
C ARG A 85 10.34 3.54 -15.52
N VAL A 86 9.88 3.18 -14.31
CA VAL A 86 9.23 4.16 -13.44
C VAL A 86 10.27 5.18 -12.95
N ASP A 87 9.87 6.43 -12.80
CA ASP A 87 10.74 7.51 -12.34
C ASP A 87 10.93 7.47 -10.82
N VAL A 88 9.87 7.12 -10.10
CA VAL A 88 9.87 6.98 -8.64
C VAL A 88 9.11 5.72 -8.23
N LEU A 89 9.57 5.04 -7.19
CA LEU A 89 8.80 3.99 -6.53
C LEU A 89 8.19 4.54 -5.24
N LEU A 90 6.85 4.50 -5.15
CA LEU A 90 6.12 4.85 -3.96
C LEU A 90 5.69 3.58 -3.20
N LEU A 91 5.95 3.56 -1.90
CA LEU A 91 5.61 2.46 -0.99
C LEU A 91 4.50 2.89 -0.05
N GLY A 92 3.37 2.20 -0.10
CA GLY A 92 2.12 2.61 0.56
C GLY A 92 1.92 2.11 1.98
N GLY A 93 2.95 1.55 2.64
CA GLY A 93 2.85 1.01 4.02
C GLY A 93 2.51 -0.47 4.09
N ASP A 94 2.39 -0.98 5.32
CA ASP A 94 2.15 -2.38 5.66
C ASP A 94 3.18 -3.32 5.04
N TYR A 95 4.44 -3.11 5.42
CA TYR A 95 5.59 -3.82 4.84
C TYR A 95 5.70 -5.26 5.29
N ILE A 96 5.34 -5.54 6.55
CA ILE A 96 5.47 -6.87 7.14
C ILE A 96 4.17 -7.35 7.79
N LEU A 97 4.03 -8.67 7.87
CA LEU A 97 2.97 -9.30 8.64
C LEU A 97 3.57 -10.34 9.58
N VAL A 98 3.43 -10.13 10.88
CA VAL A 98 3.82 -11.12 11.90
C VAL A 98 2.55 -11.70 12.52
N GLN A 99 2.21 -12.91 12.14
CA GLN A 99 0.97 -13.58 12.53
C GLN A 99 1.07 -14.20 13.93
N GLU A 100 -0.02 -14.09 14.68
CA GLU A 100 -0.20 -14.80 15.95
C GLU A 100 -0.99 -16.12 15.78
N LEU A 101 -1.62 -16.34 14.61
CA LEU A 101 -2.47 -17.50 14.36
C LEU A 101 -1.65 -18.61 13.69
N SER A 102 -1.15 -19.56 14.49
CA SER A 102 -0.47 -20.77 14.03
C SER A 102 -1.35 -21.69 13.17
N LEU A 103 -2.66 -21.58 13.26
CA LEU A 103 -3.64 -22.46 12.62
C LEU A 103 -3.39 -22.68 11.12
N TRP A 104 -2.95 -21.65 10.39
CA TRP A 104 -2.67 -21.76 8.95
C TRP A 104 -1.31 -22.34 8.65
N ASN A 105 -0.34 -22.19 9.55
CA ASN A 105 0.98 -22.82 9.42
C ASN A 105 0.86 -24.35 9.55
N ASP A 106 -0.07 -24.80 10.41
CA ASP A 106 -0.35 -26.24 10.60
C ASP A 106 -0.94 -26.89 9.31
N TRP A 107 -1.52 -26.08 8.42
CA TRP A 107 -2.04 -26.52 7.13
C TRP A 107 -0.99 -26.51 6.00
N GLY A 108 0.28 -26.28 6.34
CA GLY A 108 1.41 -26.33 5.40
C GLY A 108 1.51 -25.13 4.45
N ILE A 109 0.81 -24.02 4.74
CA ILE A 109 0.88 -22.79 3.95
C ILE A 109 2.06 -21.93 4.40
N VAL A 110 3.24 -22.51 4.35
CA VAL A 110 4.50 -21.81 4.63
C VAL A 110 5.28 -21.67 3.33
N ARG A 111 5.42 -20.45 2.84
CA ARG A 111 6.14 -20.12 1.60
C ARG A 111 7.51 -19.51 1.86
N ASN A 112 7.69 -18.98 3.05
CA ASN A 112 8.92 -18.36 3.49
C ASN A 112 9.39 -19.03 4.79
N PRO A 113 10.03 -20.23 4.70
CA PRO A 113 10.36 -21.05 5.85
C PRO A 113 11.37 -20.39 6.79
N GLU A 114 12.14 -19.41 6.32
CA GLU A 114 13.12 -18.69 7.14
C GLU A 114 12.48 -17.97 8.34
N PHE A 115 11.20 -17.58 8.25
CA PHE A 115 10.46 -16.89 9.32
C PHE A 115 9.50 -17.83 10.10
N ALA A 116 9.26 -19.06 9.62
CA ALA A 116 8.15 -19.90 10.09
C ALA A 116 8.21 -20.28 11.57
N ASN A 117 9.39 -20.49 12.11
CA ASN A 117 9.58 -20.95 13.50
C ASN A 117 10.30 -19.90 14.36
N MET A 118 10.36 -18.66 13.87
CA MET A 118 11.06 -17.59 14.56
C MET A 118 10.16 -16.99 15.64
N PRO A 119 10.61 -16.83 16.89
CA PRO A 119 9.86 -16.13 17.91
C PRO A 119 9.51 -14.70 17.43
N LYS A 120 8.31 -14.22 17.72
CA LYS A 120 7.82 -12.90 17.26
C LYS A 120 8.80 -11.75 17.52
N LYS A 121 9.47 -11.76 18.67
CA LYS A 121 10.46 -10.73 19.04
C LYS A 121 11.65 -10.67 18.07
N ASP A 122 12.02 -11.80 17.49
CA ASP A 122 13.14 -11.97 16.57
C ASP A 122 12.67 -11.87 15.11
N ALA A 123 11.45 -12.33 14.82
CA ALA A 123 10.83 -12.25 13.50
C ALA A 123 10.61 -10.82 13.02
N ILE A 124 10.10 -9.92 13.89
CA ILE A 124 9.81 -8.54 13.51
C ILE A 124 11.06 -7.83 12.95
N PRO A 125 12.20 -7.77 13.67
CA PRO A 125 13.39 -7.13 13.14
C PRO A 125 13.95 -7.85 11.91
N ALA A 126 13.94 -9.18 11.88
CA ALA A 126 14.46 -9.97 10.77
C ALA A 126 13.68 -9.70 9.47
N ILE A 127 12.35 -9.68 9.54
CA ILE A 127 11.49 -9.44 8.37
C ILE A 127 11.66 -7.99 7.86
N TYR A 128 11.68 -6.98 8.74
CA TYR A 128 11.94 -5.60 8.34
C TYR A 128 13.32 -5.42 7.70
N THR A 129 14.36 -6.05 8.28
CA THR A 129 15.71 -6.01 7.71
C THR A 129 15.73 -6.67 6.33
N SER A 130 15.13 -7.86 6.20
CA SER A 130 15.02 -8.57 4.92
C SER A 130 14.28 -7.75 3.86
N PHE A 131 13.20 -7.05 4.24
CA PHE A 131 12.47 -6.14 3.36
C PHE A 131 13.37 -4.97 2.93
N ALA A 132 13.98 -4.26 3.88
CA ALA A 132 14.79 -3.09 3.60
C ALA A 132 16.02 -3.42 2.74
N GLU A 133 16.71 -4.52 3.04
CA GLU A 133 17.81 -5.03 2.23
C GLU A 133 17.40 -5.35 0.80
N LEU A 134 16.24 -6.01 0.64
CA LEU A 134 15.74 -6.36 -0.68
C LEU A 134 15.46 -5.11 -1.51
N VAL A 135 14.65 -4.18 -0.97
CA VAL A 135 14.20 -3.00 -1.71
C VAL A 135 15.36 -2.05 -2.01
N SER A 136 16.34 -1.95 -1.09
CA SER A 136 17.51 -1.08 -1.27
C SER A 136 18.47 -1.50 -2.39
N ARG A 137 18.31 -2.70 -2.95
CA ARG A 137 19.08 -3.15 -4.13
C ARG A 137 18.62 -2.50 -5.42
N TYR A 138 17.43 -1.90 -5.41
CA TYR A 138 16.82 -1.30 -6.58
C TYR A 138 16.98 0.22 -6.53
N THR A 139 17.17 0.82 -7.68
CA THR A 139 17.31 2.27 -7.81
C THR A 139 16.35 2.80 -8.86
N PHE A 140 15.75 3.95 -8.57
CA PHE A 140 14.87 4.67 -9.49
C PHE A 140 15.35 6.12 -9.61
N PRO A 141 15.11 6.80 -10.73
CA PRO A 141 15.64 8.16 -10.96
C PRO A 141 15.36 9.15 -9.82
N ASP A 142 14.16 9.13 -9.25
CA ASP A 142 13.77 9.99 -8.12
C ASP A 142 13.64 9.22 -6.80
N GLY A 143 14.22 8.01 -6.74
CA GLY A 143 14.36 7.23 -5.53
C GLY A 143 13.15 6.40 -5.14
N ILE A 144 13.15 5.99 -3.88
CA ILE A 144 12.12 5.18 -3.26
C ILE A 144 11.56 5.95 -2.05
N ILE A 145 10.27 6.24 -2.08
CA ILE A 145 9.61 7.06 -1.08
C ILE A 145 8.46 6.25 -0.48
N GLY A 146 8.39 6.17 0.83
CA GLY A 146 7.38 5.35 1.51
C GLY A 146 6.66 6.08 2.63
N VAL A 147 5.50 5.55 3.01
CA VAL A 147 4.76 5.89 4.22
C VAL A 147 4.61 4.66 5.10
N VAL A 148 4.07 4.83 6.28
CA VAL A 148 3.79 3.74 7.22
C VAL A 148 2.32 3.35 7.18
N GLY A 149 2.05 2.06 7.43
CA GLY A 149 0.72 1.54 7.61
C GLY A 149 0.45 1.11 9.05
N ASN A 150 -0.77 0.64 9.31
CA ASN A 150 -1.20 0.25 10.64
C ASN A 150 -0.45 -1.00 11.15
N HIS A 151 -0.06 -1.93 10.29
CA HIS A 151 0.74 -3.07 10.69
C HIS A 151 2.17 -2.67 11.09
N ASP A 152 2.73 -1.62 10.49
CA ASP A 152 4.04 -1.10 10.86
C ASP A 152 4.01 -0.50 12.27
N HIS A 153 2.93 0.22 12.63
CA HIS A 153 2.70 0.68 13.99
C HIS A 153 2.49 -0.46 14.98
N TRP A 154 1.67 -1.47 14.65
CA TRP A 154 1.42 -2.62 15.51
C TRP A 154 2.67 -3.49 15.74
N ASN A 155 3.59 -3.50 14.77
CA ASN A 155 4.85 -4.23 14.83
C ASN A 155 6.02 -3.38 15.33
N LYS A 156 5.77 -2.50 16.33
CA LYS A 156 6.77 -1.67 17.01
C LYS A 156 7.36 -0.58 16.09
N PHE A 157 6.58 0.44 15.80
CA PHE A 157 6.99 1.58 14.97
C PHE A 157 8.39 2.16 15.29
N PRO A 158 8.83 2.36 16.56
CA PRO A 158 10.18 2.83 16.84
C PRO A 158 11.29 1.89 16.34
N LEU A 159 11.04 0.58 16.33
CA LEU A 159 11.98 -0.40 15.76
C LEU A 159 12.02 -0.31 14.24
N PHE A 160 10.85 -0.20 13.59
CA PHE A 160 10.74 0.06 12.17
C PHE A 160 11.56 1.28 11.77
N GLU A 161 11.34 2.44 12.42
CA GLU A 161 12.11 3.66 12.15
C GLU A 161 13.62 3.45 12.33
N SER A 162 14.03 2.75 13.39
CA SER A 162 15.45 2.49 13.66
C SER A 162 16.08 1.67 12.52
N ILE A 163 15.38 0.66 12.02
CA ILE A 163 15.86 -0.18 10.91
C ILE A 163 15.92 0.65 9.63
N MET A 164 14.83 1.35 9.27
CA MET A 164 14.75 2.12 8.02
C MET A 164 15.82 3.22 7.93
N ARG A 165 16.22 3.83 9.06
CA ARG A 165 17.36 4.78 9.09
C ARG A 165 18.67 4.17 8.65
N GLY A 166 18.85 2.88 8.75
CA GLY A 166 20.02 2.15 8.23
C GLY A 166 20.03 2.02 6.70
N TYR A 167 18.91 2.35 6.04
CA TYR A 167 18.74 2.22 4.58
C TYR A 167 18.33 3.56 3.95
N PRO A 168 19.28 4.49 3.78
CA PRO A 168 18.99 5.86 3.32
C PRO A 168 18.41 5.95 1.90
N ALA A 169 18.49 4.86 1.12
CA ALA A 169 17.82 4.75 -0.16
C ALA A 169 16.28 4.70 -0.03
N LEU A 170 15.76 4.37 1.16
CA LEU A 170 14.33 4.31 1.46
C LEU A 170 13.92 5.56 2.24
N GLN A 171 13.39 6.55 1.53
CA GLN A 171 12.95 7.80 2.16
C GLN A 171 11.56 7.64 2.77
N MET A 172 11.47 7.44 4.08
CA MET A 172 10.20 7.31 4.79
C MET A 172 9.63 8.68 5.16
N LEU A 173 8.38 8.92 4.76
CA LEU A 173 7.64 10.15 5.04
C LEU A 173 6.60 9.88 6.13
N VAL A 174 6.75 10.54 7.26
CA VAL A 174 5.75 10.57 8.33
C VAL A 174 5.36 12.03 8.56
N ASN A 175 4.20 12.43 8.05
CA ASN A 175 3.72 13.81 8.07
C ASN A 175 4.71 14.81 7.46
N ARG A 176 5.37 14.43 6.38
CA ARG A 176 6.39 15.23 5.69
C ARG A 176 6.19 15.23 4.18
N GLU A 177 6.76 16.22 3.54
CA GLU A 177 6.78 16.31 2.08
C GLU A 177 8.21 16.22 1.53
N VAL A 178 8.31 15.74 0.32
CA VAL A 178 9.50 15.78 -0.51
C VAL A 178 9.16 16.43 -1.84
N LEU A 179 10.13 17.12 -2.41
CA LEU A 179 10.01 17.82 -3.68
C LEU A 179 10.87 17.16 -4.74
N ILE A 180 10.22 16.72 -5.80
CA ILE A 180 10.89 16.30 -7.02
C ILE A 180 10.95 17.51 -7.96
N ARG A 181 12.15 17.85 -8.42
CA ARG A 181 12.39 19.06 -9.22
C ARG A 181 12.81 18.73 -10.64
N ARG A 182 12.25 19.46 -11.59
CA ARG A 182 12.61 19.47 -12.99
C ARG A 182 12.75 20.94 -13.42
N GLY A 183 13.97 21.48 -13.36
CA GLY A 183 14.19 22.92 -13.49
C GLY A 183 13.47 23.71 -12.38
N GLU A 184 12.64 24.66 -12.78
CA GLU A 184 11.81 25.45 -11.85
C GLU A 184 10.47 24.77 -11.48
N GLN A 185 10.18 23.62 -12.07
CA GLN A 185 8.91 22.92 -11.86
C GLN A 185 9.06 21.86 -10.77
N GLU A 186 8.00 21.71 -9.98
CA GLU A 186 8.03 20.83 -8.80
C GLU A 186 6.83 19.88 -8.77
N LEU A 187 7.08 18.65 -8.35
CA LEU A 187 6.09 17.69 -7.91
C LEU A 187 6.31 17.43 -6.41
N CYS A 188 5.34 17.82 -5.60
CA CYS A 188 5.38 17.62 -4.17
C CYS A 188 4.73 16.28 -3.82
N ILE A 189 5.40 15.42 -3.08
CA ILE A 189 4.81 14.21 -2.51
C ILE A 189 4.72 14.41 -1.00
N PHE A 190 3.49 14.48 -0.47
CA PHE A 190 3.23 14.54 0.96
C PHE A 190 2.88 13.13 1.45
N GLY A 191 3.72 12.58 2.33
CA GLY A 191 3.48 11.32 3.01
C GLY A 191 2.91 11.56 4.40
N VAL A 192 1.77 10.95 4.69
CA VAL A 192 1.09 11.08 5.97
C VAL A 192 1.33 9.87 6.86
N ASP A 193 1.32 10.06 8.17
CA ASP A 193 1.30 9.00 9.16
C ASP A 193 0.00 8.17 9.05
N ASP A 194 0.00 6.93 9.54
CA ASP A 194 -1.18 6.09 9.42
C ASP A 194 -2.40 6.70 10.13
N TYR A 195 -3.53 6.69 9.42
CA TYR A 195 -4.77 7.30 9.90
C TYR A 195 -5.44 6.52 11.03
N LEU A 196 -5.22 5.20 11.08
CA LEU A 196 -5.86 4.34 12.07
C LEU A 196 -5.08 4.26 13.38
N THR A 197 -3.75 4.27 13.31
CA THR A 197 -2.86 3.94 14.45
C THR A 197 -1.82 4.99 14.75
N GLY A 198 -1.57 5.91 13.82
CA GLY A 198 -0.62 7.00 13.95
C GLY A 198 -1.24 8.33 14.40
N LEU A 199 -0.54 9.40 14.13
CA LEU A 199 -0.95 10.78 14.40
C LEU A 199 -0.92 11.60 13.10
N PRO A 200 -1.83 11.35 12.15
CA PRO A 200 -1.82 11.99 10.84
C PRO A 200 -2.05 13.50 10.95
N THR A 201 -1.25 14.26 10.20
CA THR A 201 -1.43 15.70 10.06
C THR A 201 -1.89 16.06 8.66
N THR A 202 -2.44 17.25 8.49
CA THR A 202 -2.77 17.78 7.16
C THR A 202 -1.52 18.30 6.45
N PRO A 203 -1.47 18.22 5.09
CA PRO A 203 -0.38 18.84 4.36
C PRO A 203 -0.27 20.33 4.69
N PRO A 204 0.93 20.90 4.78
CA PRO A 204 1.08 22.31 5.02
C PRO A 204 0.42 23.12 3.88
N PRO A 205 -0.15 24.29 4.19
CA PRO A 205 -0.63 25.19 3.16
C PRO A 205 0.53 25.54 2.22
N ARG A 206 0.35 25.26 0.93
CA ARG A 206 1.32 25.60 -0.09
C ARG A 206 0.58 26.33 -1.20
N GLN A 207 1.11 27.47 -1.62
CA GLN A 207 0.65 28.10 -2.84
C GLN A 207 1.12 27.22 -4.00
N LEU A 208 0.24 26.31 -4.45
CA LEU A 208 0.45 25.53 -5.67
C LEU A 208 0.10 26.36 -6.91
N ALA A 209 0.12 27.68 -6.75
CA ALA A 209 -0.24 28.65 -7.76
C ALA A 209 0.74 28.60 -8.95
N ASP A 210 0.26 29.00 -10.09
CA ASP A 210 1.00 29.34 -11.31
C ASP A 210 1.50 28.16 -12.18
N GLY A 211 0.89 26.97 -12.04
CA GLY A 211 1.25 25.83 -12.92
C GLY A 211 2.69 25.30 -12.73
N LYS A 212 3.38 25.75 -11.66
CA LYS A 212 4.76 25.35 -11.37
C LYS A 212 4.87 24.16 -10.41
N ALA A 213 3.82 23.89 -9.64
CA ALA A 213 3.84 22.80 -8.65
C ALA A 213 2.51 22.07 -8.55
N LYS A 214 2.55 20.77 -8.29
CA LYS A 214 1.40 19.93 -7.94
C LYS A 214 1.73 19.08 -6.74
N ARG A 215 0.70 18.72 -5.95
CA ARG A 215 0.85 17.84 -4.80
C ARG A 215 0.20 16.49 -5.05
N LEU A 216 0.97 15.44 -4.78
CA LEU A 216 0.48 14.09 -4.57
C LEU A 216 0.40 13.80 -3.06
N VAL A 217 -0.60 13.04 -2.64
CA VAL A 217 -0.70 12.54 -1.25
C VAL A 217 -0.48 11.04 -1.27
N LEU A 218 0.46 10.59 -0.46
CA LEU A 218 0.70 9.18 -0.20
C LEU A 218 0.17 8.87 1.21
N SER A 219 -0.87 8.05 1.28
CA SER A 219 -1.51 7.64 2.52
C SER A 219 -1.75 6.14 2.52
N HIS A 220 -1.37 5.45 3.60
CA HIS A 220 -1.74 4.05 3.70
C HIS A 220 -3.26 3.88 3.69
N ASN A 221 -3.97 4.58 4.58
CA ASN A 221 -5.41 4.43 4.75
C ASN A 221 -6.20 5.47 3.94
N PRO A 222 -7.13 5.07 3.06
CA PRO A 222 -7.93 5.99 2.23
C PRO A 222 -8.96 6.80 3.03
N ASP A 223 -9.34 6.41 4.25
CA ASP A 223 -10.22 7.21 5.11
C ASP A 223 -9.59 8.54 5.52
N TYR A 224 -8.24 8.64 5.52
CA TYR A 224 -7.56 9.91 5.65
C TYR A 224 -7.94 10.87 4.52
N ILE A 225 -8.05 10.38 3.30
CA ILE A 225 -8.45 11.20 2.15
C ILE A 225 -9.89 11.70 2.31
N SER A 226 -10.78 10.84 2.80
CA SER A 226 -12.15 11.25 3.14
C SER A 226 -12.18 12.37 4.19
N ALA A 227 -11.28 12.33 5.17
CA ALA A 227 -11.12 13.41 6.14
C ALA A 227 -10.54 14.67 5.50
N LEU A 228 -9.52 14.55 4.66
CA LEU A 228 -8.85 15.65 3.98
C LEU A 228 -9.79 16.40 3.02
N LEU A 229 -10.68 15.68 2.34
CA LEU A 229 -11.68 16.26 1.42
C LEU A 229 -12.66 17.21 2.11
N ARG A 230 -12.85 17.12 3.43
CA ARG A 230 -13.65 18.05 4.22
C ARG A 230 -12.96 19.41 4.47
N HIS A 231 -11.68 19.50 4.12
CA HIS A 231 -10.82 20.65 4.32
C HIS A 231 -10.29 21.17 2.98
N PRO A 232 -11.06 21.93 2.20
CA PRO A 232 -10.74 22.30 0.81
C PRO A 232 -9.45 23.13 0.67
N GLN A 233 -8.97 23.75 1.76
CA GLN A 233 -7.70 24.48 1.79
C GLN A 233 -6.46 23.56 1.66
N HIS A 234 -6.61 22.26 1.86
CA HIS A 234 -5.53 21.29 1.69
C HIS A 234 -5.62 20.65 0.31
N GLU A 235 -5.04 21.34 -0.67
CA GLU A 235 -5.09 20.91 -2.07
C GLU A 235 -4.16 19.73 -2.34
N PHE A 236 -4.65 18.80 -3.14
CA PHE A 236 -3.88 17.74 -3.79
C PHE A 236 -4.49 17.42 -5.17
N SER A 237 -3.71 16.81 -6.05
CA SER A 237 -4.16 16.43 -7.40
C SER A 237 -4.44 14.94 -7.50
N LEU A 238 -3.60 14.12 -6.87
CA LEU A 238 -3.72 12.67 -6.84
C LEU A 238 -3.37 12.16 -5.43
N ALA A 239 -4.19 11.25 -4.90
CA ALA A 239 -3.85 10.46 -3.73
C ALA A 239 -3.66 9.00 -4.13
N LEU A 240 -2.63 8.36 -3.55
CA LEU A 240 -2.35 6.94 -3.69
C LEU A 240 -2.50 6.27 -2.32
N CYS A 241 -3.33 5.23 -2.25
CA CYS A 241 -3.70 4.56 -1.01
C CYS A 241 -3.63 3.03 -1.13
N GLY A 242 -3.48 2.35 0.01
CA GLY A 242 -3.55 0.91 0.19
C GLY A 242 -4.60 0.49 1.21
N HIS A 243 -4.20 -0.33 2.20
CA HIS A 243 -4.94 -0.72 3.41
C HIS A 243 -6.13 -1.66 3.20
N THR A 244 -6.90 -1.46 2.14
CA THR A 244 -8.19 -2.14 1.95
C THR A 244 -8.06 -3.57 1.44
N HIS A 245 -6.90 -3.92 0.86
CA HIS A 245 -6.70 -5.15 0.08
C HIS A 245 -7.74 -5.39 -1.02
N GLY A 246 -8.50 -4.35 -1.42
CA GLY A 246 -9.67 -4.50 -2.27
C GLY A 246 -10.77 -5.36 -1.65
N GLY A 247 -10.70 -5.57 -0.32
CA GLY A 247 -11.55 -6.50 0.43
C GLY A 247 -11.05 -7.94 0.43
N GLN A 248 -9.95 -8.26 -0.27
CA GLN A 248 -9.25 -9.56 -0.36
C GLN A 248 -10.13 -10.75 -0.79
N VAL A 249 -11.35 -10.86 -0.24
CA VAL A 249 -12.38 -11.84 -0.62
C VAL A 249 -13.60 -11.09 -1.13
N VAL A 250 -13.85 -11.20 -2.43
CA VAL A 250 -14.95 -10.52 -3.13
C VAL A 250 -15.91 -11.59 -3.67
N LEU A 251 -17.12 -11.61 -3.14
CA LEU A 251 -18.13 -12.56 -3.55
C LEU A 251 -18.95 -12.01 -4.72
N PRO A 252 -19.33 -12.84 -5.71
CA PRO A 252 -20.24 -12.44 -6.75
C PRO A 252 -21.56 -11.92 -6.16
N LEU A 253 -22.08 -10.83 -6.69
CA LEU A 253 -23.33 -10.16 -6.28
C LEU A 253 -23.32 -9.51 -4.88
N VAL A 254 -22.40 -9.91 -3.98
CA VAL A 254 -22.27 -9.35 -2.61
C VAL A 254 -21.20 -8.26 -2.56
N GLY A 255 -20.12 -8.45 -3.30
CA GLY A 255 -18.96 -7.57 -3.27
C GLY A 255 -17.94 -7.97 -2.18
N PRO A 256 -17.10 -7.04 -1.74
CA PRO A 256 -16.09 -7.27 -0.72
C PRO A 256 -16.70 -7.68 0.62
N VAL A 257 -16.25 -8.82 1.16
CA VAL A 257 -16.74 -9.35 2.44
C VAL A 257 -16.27 -8.47 3.61
N ALA A 258 -15.02 -8.01 3.55
CA ALA A 258 -14.42 -7.18 4.57
C ALA A 258 -13.55 -6.10 3.92
N ALA A 259 -14.12 -4.94 3.63
CA ALA A 259 -13.32 -3.78 3.26
C ALA A 259 -13.12 -2.92 4.49
N GLN A 260 -11.86 -2.68 4.84
CA GLN A 260 -11.45 -1.95 6.04
C GLN A 260 -11.43 -0.44 5.78
N VAL A 261 -12.51 0.07 5.25
CA VAL A 261 -12.68 1.48 4.89
C VAL A 261 -14.09 1.92 5.17
N VAL A 262 -14.25 3.14 5.67
CA VAL A 262 -15.56 3.75 5.96
C VAL A 262 -16.19 4.22 4.66
N ASP A 263 -15.45 4.93 3.83
CA ASP A 263 -15.93 5.39 2.53
C ASP A 263 -15.74 4.30 1.47
N ARG A 264 -16.81 3.57 1.21
CA ARG A 264 -16.81 2.41 0.29
C ARG A 264 -16.42 2.74 -1.15
N ARG A 265 -16.39 4.01 -1.54
CA ARG A 265 -15.88 4.44 -2.86
C ARG A 265 -14.39 4.12 -3.01
N PHE A 266 -13.66 4.11 -1.90
CA PHE A 266 -12.21 3.92 -1.87
C PHE A 266 -11.79 2.49 -1.53
N VAL A 267 -12.62 1.50 -1.82
CA VAL A 267 -12.22 0.09 -1.64
C VAL A 267 -11.12 -0.33 -2.59
N ALA A 268 -11.20 0.03 -3.86
CA ALA A 268 -10.17 -0.25 -4.87
C ALA A 268 -10.36 0.60 -6.12
N GLY A 269 -9.27 0.81 -6.85
CA GLY A 269 -9.26 1.47 -8.15
C GLY A 269 -9.27 2.99 -8.08
N MET A 270 -9.48 3.62 -9.22
CA MET A 270 -9.45 5.06 -9.40
C MET A 270 -10.83 5.69 -9.16
N GLN A 271 -10.87 6.73 -8.35
CA GLN A 271 -12.05 7.55 -8.11
C GLN A 271 -11.75 9.03 -8.38
N ALA A 272 -12.59 9.66 -9.19
CA ALA A 272 -12.60 11.12 -9.29
C ALA A 272 -13.44 11.71 -8.16
N VAL A 273 -12.88 12.69 -7.46
CA VAL A 273 -13.53 13.34 -6.33
C VAL A 273 -13.64 14.84 -6.56
N GLN A 274 -14.28 15.54 -5.63
CA GLN A 274 -14.51 16.98 -5.71
C GLN A 274 -13.25 17.78 -6.10
N GLY A 275 -13.38 18.75 -6.98
CA GLY A 275 -12.29 19.64 -7.41
C GLY A 275 -11.31 18.99 -8.39
N GLN A 276 -11.78 18.05 -9.21
CA GLN A 276 -10.96 17.33 -10.20
C GLN A 276 -9.77 16.57 -9.59
N ARG A 277 -9.86 16.22 -8.31
CA ARG A 277 -8.86 15.41 -7.61
C ARG A 277 -9.10 13.94 -7.88
N LEU A 278 -8.03 13.17 -7.92
CA LEU A 278 -8.04 11.73 -8.14
C LEU A 278 -7.61 10.99 -6.88
N VAL A 279 -8.26 9.88 -6.59
CA VAL A 279 -7.88 8.97 -5.50
C VAL A 279 -7.76 7.58 -6.08
N TYR A 280 -6.61 6.97 -5.96
CA TYR A 280 -6.37 5.59 -6.35
C TYR A 280 -6.10 4.75 -5.12
N THR A 281 -6.83 3.66 -4.96
CA THR A 281 -6.62 2.68 -3.91
C THR A 281 -6.22 1.35 -4.53
N SER A 282 -5.01 0.90 -4.23
CA SER A 282 -4.50 -0.39 -4.68
C SER A 282 -5.08 -1.53 -3.85
N ARG A 283 -5.22 -2.69 -4.47
CA ARG A 283 -5.55 -3.94 -3.78
C ARG A 283 -4.37 -4.52 -2.99
N GLY A 284 -3.17 -3.97 -3.18
CA GLY A 284 -1.97 -4.42 -2.50
C GLY A 284 -1.41 -5.76 -2.99
N LEU A 285 -0.14 -6.00 -2.67
CA LEU A 285 0.57 -7.20 -3.11
C LEU A 285 0.31 -8.41 -2.21
N GLY A 286 0.37 -8.22 -0.89
CA GLY A 286 0.28 -9.29 0.10
C GLY A 286 -1.12 -9.74 0.46
N VAL A 287 -1.22 -10.45 1.56
CA VAL A 287 -2.46 -10.93 2.16
C VAL A 287 -2.48 -10.66 3.66
N VAL A 288 -3.67 -10.50 4.23
CA VAL A 288 -3.87 -10.29 5.68
C VAL A 288 -5.02 -11.14 6.20
N GLY A 289 -4.87 -11.69 7.41
CA GLY A 289 -5.91 -12.53 8.05
C GLY A 289 -6.12 -13.90 7.41
N LEU A 290 -6.24 -13.97 6.09
CA LEU A 290 -6.34 -15.21 5.31
C LEU A 290 -5.17 -15.29 4.34
N PRO A 291 -4.57 -16.48 4.12
CA PRO A 291 -3.41 -16.65 3.23
C PRO A 291 -3.77 -16.76 1.75
N PHE A 292 -4.93 -16.27 1.35
CA PHE A 292 -5.44 -16.33 -0.02
C PHE A 292 -6.32 -15.13 -0.38
N ARG A 293 -6.57 -14.93 -1.66
CA ARG A 293 -7.48 -13.94 -2.24
C ARG A 293 -8.55 -14.63 -3.08
N VAL A 294 -9.75 -14.08 -3.15
CA VAL A 294 -10.86 -14.60 -3.97
C VAL A 294 -11.45 -13.47 -4.80
N ASN A 295 -11.45 -13.59 -6.13
CA ASN A 295 -11.93 -12.57 -7.08
C ASN A 295 -11.34 -11.16 -6.84
N CYS A 296 -10.16 -11.11 -6.24
CA CYS A 296 -9.47 -9.88 -5.88
C CYS A 296 -7.95 -10.13 -5.98
N PRO A 297 -7.41 -10.21 -7.21
CA PRO A 297 -6.00 -10.54 -7.40
C PRO A 297 -5.09 -9.52 -6.72
N ALA A 298 -3.93 -9.99 -6.27
CA ALA A 298 -2.87 -9.13 -5.82
C ALA A 298 -2.45 -8.16 -6.92
N GLU A 299 -1.92 -7.00 -6.55
CA GLU A 299 -1.72 -5.90 -7.47
C GLU A 299 -0.43 -5.13 -7.19
N ILE A 300 0.24 -4.76 -8.26
CA ILE A 300 1.17 -3.63 -8.31
C ILE A 300 0.65 -2.62 -9.32
N SER A 301 0.98 -1.35 -9.15
CA SER A 301 0.37 -0.31 -9.97
C SER A 301 1.43 0.58 -10.62
N ILE A 302 1.21 0.93 -11.88
CA ILE A 302 2.03 1.89 -12.63
C ILE A 302 1.13 3.03 -13.09
N CYS A 303 1.33 4.19 -12.47
CA CYS A 303 0.63 5.41 -12.80
C CYS A 303 1.47 6.28 -13.72
N GLN A 304 0.92 6.71 -14.83
CA GLN A 304 1.51 7.75 -15.65
C GLN A 304 0.77 9.07 -15.43
N LEU A 305 1.50 10.12 -15.06
CA LEU A 305 0.93 11.46 -15.00
C LEU A 305 0.79 12.02 -16.41
N ALA A 306 -0.30 12.74 -16.66
CA ALA A 306 -0.52 13.41 -17.93
C ALA A 306 -1.20 14.76 -17.74
N LEU A 307 -0.95 15.67 -18.65
CA LEU A 307 -1.71 16.91 -18.79
C LEU A 307 -3.19 16.59 -19.04
N ALA A 308 -4.10 17.32 -18.38
CA ALA A 308 -5.54 17.20 -18.60
C ALA A 308 -6.03 18.15 -19.69
#